data_e2888b45f43149ef7558327adeb782ec
#
_entry.id   e2888b45f43149ef7558327adeb782ec
#
_cell.length_a   1.000
_cell.length_b   1.000
_cell.length_c   1.000
_cell.angle_alpha   90.00
_cell.angle_beta   90.00
_cell.angle_gamma   90.00
#
_symmetry.space_group_name_H-M   'P 1'
#
loop_
_entity.id
_entity.type
_entity.pdbx_description
1 polymer ?
#
loop_
_entity_poly.entity_id
_entity_poly.type
_entity_poly.pdbx_seq_one_letter_code
_entity_poly.pdbx_strand_id
1 'polypeptide(L)'
;MKTALITGANKSIGFETARQLLQQGYYIYLGSRSLENGLEAVEKLKAEGLNHLEAIQIDVSNDESVKAARVEIGKKTEVLDALINNAGISGGMPQTTSTDIAVFKEVFDTNLFGVVRVTQAFMDLLQKSTQPRIVNVTSGLGSLTLHNDPTWKYYNFKAAIYGPSKTALNMYTIVLAYELRDTPFKVNAVDPGYTATDFNQHSGPGTVQEAAARLVKYATLDADGPTGKFLSDDNSPETGESPW
;
A
#
# COMPACT_ATOMS: atom_id res chain seq x y z
N MET A 1 -12.82 -16.55 8.87
CA MET A 1 -12.09 -15.30 9.19
C MET A 1 -11.49 -14.80 7.89
N LYS A 2 -11.66 -13.53 7.54
CA LYS A 2 -11.02 -12.94 6.35
C LYS A 2 -9.51 -12.79 6.60
N THR A 3 -8.73 -12.90 5.53
CA THR A 3 -7.26 -12.82 5.59
C THR A 3 -6.74 -11.61 4.81
N ALA A 4 -5.67 -10.97 5.31
CA ALA A 4 -5.02 -9.87 4.59
C ALA A 4 -3.49 -9.96 4.66
N LEU A 5 -2.83 -9.64 3.55
CA LEU A 5 -1.39 -9.41 3.46
C LEU A 5 -1.12 -7.90 3.37
N ILE A 6 -0.23 -7.39 4.22
CA ILE A 6 0.19 -5.99 4.21
C ILE A 6 1.71 -5.95 4.04
N THR A 7 2.21 -5.40 2.95
CA THR A 7 3.66 -5.25 2.76
C THR A 7 4.20 -4.03 3.51
N GLY A 8 5.43 -4.13 4.07
CA GLY A 8 6.03 -3.05 4.85
C GLY A 8 5.25 -2.71 6.12
N ALA A 9 4.72 -3.73 6.80
CA ALA A 9 3.80 -3.56 7.94
C ALA A 9 4.47 -3.62 9.32
N ASN A 10 5.80 -3.64 9.40
CA ASN A 10 6.52 -3.70 10.67
C ASN A 10 6.57 -2.36 11.43
N LYS A 11 6.13 -1.26 10.82
CA LYS A 11 6.09 0.08 11.42
C LYS A 11 5.12 1.02 10.73
N SER A 12 4.93 2.21 11.32
CA SER A 12 4.18 3.36 10.75
C SER A 12 2.78 2.98 10.25
N ILE A 13 2.37 3.46 9.06
CA ILE A 13 1.01 3.28 8.51
C ILE A 13 0.68 1.79 8.33
N GLY A 14 1.61 0.99 7.81
CA GLY A 14 1.38 -0.44 7.59
C GLY A 14 1.12 -1.21 8.90
N PHE A 15 1.85 -0.88 9.96
CA PHE A 15 1.65 -1.46 11.30
C PHE A 15 0.28 -1.09 11.89
N GLU A 16 -0.09 0.18 11.77
CA GLU A 16 -1.38 0.66 12.23
C GLU A 16 -2.55 0.08 11.42
N THR A 17 -2.35 -0.09 10.08
CA THR A 17 -3.32 -0.78 9.22
C THR A 17 -3.53 -2.23 9.68
N ALA A 18 -2.44 -2.93 10.04
CA ALA A 18 -2.53 -4.28 10.61
C ALA A 18 -3.33 -4.29 11.91
N ARG A 19 -3.05 -3.34 12.82
CA ARG A 19 -3.78 -3.20 14.09
C ARG A 19 -5.28 -3.03 13.86
N GLN A 20 -5.68 -2.10 13.02
CA GLN A 20 -7.09 -1.79 12.77
C GLN A 20 -7.83 -2.94 12.06
N LEU A 21 -7.20 -3.65 11.13
CA LEU A 21 -7.79 -4.84 10.50
C LEU A 21 -7.93 -6.01 11.48
N LEU A 22 -6.94 -6.22 12.39
CA LEU A 22 -7.04 -7.19 13.48
C LEU A 22 -8.24 -6.91 14.39
N GLN A 23 -8.46 -5.64 14.75
CA GLN A 23 -9.62 -5.21 15.54
C GLN A 23 -10.95 -5.46 14.83
N GLN A 24 -10.96 -5.52 13.49
CA GLN A 24 -12.11 -5.92 12.68
C GLN A 24 -12.22 -7.42 12.44
N GLY A 25 -11.38 -8.24 13.09
CA GLY A 25 -11.45 -9.70 13.03
C GLY A 25 -10.78 -10.33 11.81
N TYR A 26 -9.87 -9.63 11.13
CA TYR A 26 -9.04 -10.22 10.09
C TYR A 26 -7.91 -11.05 10.69
N TYR A 27 -7.43 -12.05 9.93
CA TYR A 27 -6.12 -12.66 10.14
C TYR A 27 -5.08 -11.92 9.28
N ILE A 28 -3.97 -11.48 9.87
CA ILE A 28 -2.98 -10.63 9.21
C ILE A 28 -1.67 -11.35 8.96
N TYR A 29 -1.26 -11.41 7.69
CA TYR A 29 0.10 -11.69 7.28
C TYR A 29 0.88 -10.36 7.25
N LEU A 30 1.65 -10.10 8.32
CA LEU A 30 2.43 -8.88 8.51
C LEU A 30 3.74 -8.98 7.73
N GLY A 31 3.76 -8.40 6.53
CA GLY A 31 4.91 -8.43 5.63
C GLY A 31 6.01 -7.44 6.04
N SER A 32 7.23 -7.94 6.19
CA SER A 32 8.42 -7.14 6.49
C SER A 32 9.64 -7.65 5.74
N ARG A 33 10.51 -6.76 5.24
CA ARG A 33 11.79 -7.12 4.61
C ARG A 33 12.73 -7.84 5.60
N SER A 34 12.80 -7.38 6.85
CA SER A 34 13.48 -8.07 7.94
C SER A 34 12.48 -8.90 8.71
N LEU A 35 12.72 -10.22 8.81
CA LEU A 35 11.89 -11.11 9.63
C LEU A 35 11.93 -10.70 11.11
N GLU A 36 13.09 -10.32 11.63
CA GLU A 36 13.27 -9.86 13.01
C GLU A 36 12.36 -8.67 13.32
N ASN A 37 12.38 -7.60 12.50
CA ASN A 37 11.51 -6.44 12.68
C ASN A 37 10.02 -6.81 12.54
N GLY A 38 9.70 -7.80 11.69
CA GLY A 38 8.35 -8.34 11.56
C GLY A 38 7.89 -9.05 12.84
N LEU A 39 8.74 -9.88 13.41
CA LEU A 39 8.46 -10.60 14.67
C LEU A 39 8.29 -9.62 15.84
N GLU A 40 9.15 -8.60 15.96
CA GLU A 40 8.98 -7.55 16.98
C GLU A 40 7.63 -6.82 16.85
N ALA A 41 7.22 -6.53 15.62
CA ALA A 41 5.92 -5.89 15.36
C ALA A 41 4.76 -6.81 15.77
N VAL A 42 4.85 -8.09 15.46
CA VAL A 42 3.86 -9.10 15.86
C VAL A 42 3.75 -9.17 17.39
N GLU A 43 4.86 -9.21 18.11
CA GLU A 43 4.84 -9.28 19.58
C GLU A 43 4.22 -8.01 20.20
N LYS A 44 4.45 -6.82 19.61
CA LYS A 44 3.78 -5.59 20.06
C LYS A 44 2.26 -5.67 19.92
N LEU A 45 1.76 -6.17 18.78
CA LEU A 45 0.31 -6.32 18.57
C LEU A 45 -0.30 -7.41 19.46
N LYS A 46 0.41 -8.52 19.70
CA LYS A 46 -0.01 -9.56 20.65
C LYS A 46 -0.10 -9.05 22.09
N ALA A 47 0.83 -8.18 22.50
CA ALA A 47 0.78 -7.54 23.81
C ALA A 47 -0.46 -6.64 24.00
N GLU A 48 -1.08 -6.17 22.89
CA GLU A 48 -2.36 -5.47 22.89
C GLU A 48 -3.57 -6.43 22.85
N GLY A 49 -3.36 -7.75 22.91
CA GLY A 49 -4.41 -8.77 22.84
C GLY A 49 -4.82 -9.17 21.43
N LEU A 50 -4.13 -8.68 20.39
CA LEU A 50 -4.40 -8.97 18.98
C LEU A 50 -3.58 -10.18 18.54
N ASN A 51 -4.19 -11.38 18.46
CA ASN A 51 -3.48 -12.63 18.30
C ASN A 51 -3.60 -13.30 16.93
N HIS A 52 -4.45 -12.79 16.04
CA HIS A 52 -4.69 -13.37 14.72
C HIS A 52 -3.72 -12.82 13.66
N LEU A 53 -2.43 -12.96 13.89
CA LEU A 53 -1.41 -12.47 12.97
C LEU A 53 -0.12 -13.28 13.04
N GLU A 54 0.67 -13.18 11.99
CA GLU A 54 2.04 -13.68 11.94
C GLU A 54 2.93 -12.81 11.04
N ALA A 55 4.24 -12.82 11.31
CA ALA A 55 5.23 -12.16 10.49
C ALA A 55 5.55 -13.00 9.25
N ILE A 56 5.61 -12.34 8.09
CA ILE A 56 6.07 -12.93 6.82
C ILE A 56 7.27 -12.12 6.33
N GLN A 57 8.39 -12.81 6.09
CA GLN A 57 9.51 -12.17 5.42
C GLN A 57 9.18 -11.95 3.95
N ILE A 58 9.14 -10.68 3.52
CA ILE A 58 8.91 -10.32 2.13
C ILE A 58 9.65 -9.03 1.79
N ASP A 59 10.63 -9.14 0.90
CA ASP A 59 11.26 -8.01 0.22
C ASP A 59 10.60 -7.87 -1.16
N VAL A 60 9.82 -6.82 -1.34
CA VAL A 60 9.04 -6.59 -2.57
C VAL A 60 9.94 -6.32 -3.79
N SER A 61 11.20 -5.92 -3.58
CA SER A 61 12.19 -5.71 -4.64
C SER A 61 12.92 -6.98 -5.06
N ASN A 62 12.60 -8.14 -4.44
CA ASN A 62 13.28 -9.41 -4.70
C ASN A 62 12.30 -10.51 -5.07
N ASP A 63 12.40 -11.03 -6.31
CA ASP A 63 11.50 -12.05 -6.85
C ASP A 63 11.48 -13.34 -6.01
N GLU A 64 12.63 -13.79 -5.54
CA GLU A 64 12.72 -15.02 -4.77
C GLU A 64 12.11 -14.86 -3.37
N SER A 65 12.29 -13.68 -2.75
CA SER A 65 11.66 -13.36 -1.48
C SER A 65 10.13 -13.35 -1.60
N VAL A 66 9.59 -12.74 -2.66
CA VAL A 66 8.15 -12.70 -2.91
C VAL A 66 7.59 -14.11 -3.18
N LYS A 67 8.27 -14.92 -3.99
CA LYS A 67 7.88 -16.32 -4.22
C LYS A 67 7.91 -17.16 -2.94
N ALA A 68 8.94 -17.00 -2.10
CA ALA A 68 9.04 -17.67 -0.82
C ALA A 68 7.88 -17.29 0.13
N ALA A 69 7.58 -16.00 0.24
CA ALA A 69 6.44 -15.51 1.01
C ALA A 69 5.10 -16.09 0.50
N ARG A 70 4.90 -16.14 -0.85
CA ARG A 70 3.71 -16.76 -1.43
C ARG A 70 3.59 -18.23 -1.06
N VAL A 71 4.68 -18.98 -1.14
CA VAL A 71 4.71 -20.42 -0.77
C VAL A 71 4.40 -20.59 0.73
N GLU A 72 4.97 -19.76 1.59
CA GLU A 72 4.76 -19.82 3.03
C GLU A 72 3.29 -19.55 3.39
N ILE A 73 2.70 -18.47 2.88
CA ILE A 73 1.28 -18.15 3.10
C ILE A 73 0.38 -19.24 2.52
N GLY A 74 0.70 -19.77 1.34
CA GLY A 74 -0.08 -20.81 0.69
C GLY A 74 -0.12 -22.16 1.42
N LYS A 75 0.81 -22.42 2.35
CA LYS A 75 0.73 -23.58 3.25
C LYS A 75 -0.28 -23.40 4.38
N LYS A 76 -0.72 -22.16 4.64
CA LYS A 76 -1.55 -21.78 5.78
C LYS A 76 -2.97 -21.39 5.37
N THR A 77 -3.13 -20.85 4.20
CA THR A 77 -4.43 -20.48 3.64
C THR A 77 -4.50 -20.70 2.14
N GLU A 78 -5.68 -21.00 1.66
CA GLU A 78 -5.98 -21.08 0.22
C GLU A 78 -6.62 -19.80 -0.32
N VAL A 79 -6.97 -18.84 0.56
CA VAL A 79 -7.71 -17.62 0.21
C VAL A 79 -7.00 -16.41 0.82
N LEU A 80 -6.85 -15.36 0.03
CA LEU A 80 -6.45 -14.04 0.50
C LEU A 80 -7.57 -13.04 0.14
N ASP A 81 -8.14 -12.38 1.14
CA ASP A 81 -9.27 -11.46 0.94
C ASP A 81 -8.81 -10.03 0.63
N ALA A 82 -7.69 -9.61 1.22
CA ALA A 82 -7.15 -8.29 0.98
C ALA A 82 -5.63 -8.30 0.79
N LEU A 83 -5.16 -7.57 -0.20
CA LEU A 83 -3.74 -7.25 -0.40
C LEU A 83 -3.54 -5.74 -0.27
N ILE A 84 -2.73 -5.32 0.69
CA ILE A 84 -2.35 -3.92 0.89
C ILE A 84 -0.88 -3.75 0.51
N ASN A 85 -0.64 -3.22 -0.68
CA ASN A 85 0.68 -2.88 -1.18
C ASN A 85 1.12 -1.56 -0.56
N ASN A 86 1.65 -1.63 0.67
CA ASN A 86 2.04 -0.46 1.46
C ASN A 86 3.56 -0.20 1.43
N ALA A 87 4.39 -1.19 1.17
CA ALA A 87 5.84 -1.01 1.10
C ALA A 87 6.23 0.07 0.08
N GLY A 88 7.09 1.00 0.46
CA GLY A 88 7.56 2.06 -0.41
C GLY A 88 8.75 2.82 0.17
N ILE A 89 9.50 3.49 -0.69
CA ILE A 89 10.64 4.35 -0.35
C ILE A 89 10.53 5.69 -1.08
N SER A 90 11.08 6.76 -0.47
CA SER A 90 11.00 8.12 -1.02
C SER A 90 12.06 8.44 -2.07
N GLY A 91 13.25 7.86 -1.94
CA GLY A 91 14.42 8.26 -2.74
C GLY A 91 14.97 9.66 -2.40
N GLY A 92 14.49 10.26 -1.30
CA GLY A 92 14.87 11.62 -0.89
C GLY A 92 14.21 12.72 -1.73
N MET A 93 14.84 13.91 -1.73
CA MET A 93 14.38 15.10 -2.46
C MET A 93 15.47 15.62 -3.42
N PRO A 94 15.99 14.77 -4.31
CA PRO A 94 17.03 15.20 -5.23
C PRO A 94 16.46 16.07 -6.37
N GLN A 95 17.37 16.75 -7.09
CA GLN A 95 16.99 17.48 -8.31
C GLN A 95 16.84 16.53 -9.48
N THR A 96 15.80 16.70 -10.28
CA THR A 96 15.52 15.85 -11.46
C THR A 96 16.66 15.84 -12.47
N THR A 97 17.35 16.98 -12.63
CA THR A 97 18.41 17.19 -13.66
C THR A 97 19.75 16.55 -13.32
N SER A 98 19.97 16.14 -12.05
CA SER A 98 21.28 15.66 -11.58
C SER A 98 21.22 14.36 -10.76
N THR A 99 20.03 13.77 -10.61
CA THR A 99 19.86 12.53 -9.85
C THR A 99 20.40 11.33 -10.62
N ASP A 100 21.16 10.48 -9.94
CA ASP A 100 21.66 9.23 -10.50
C ASP A 100 20.48 8.31 -10.89
N ILE A 101 20.57 7.71 -12.08
CA ILE A 101 19.58 6.75 -12.57
C ILE A 101 19.44 5.52 -11.67
N ALA A 102 20.47 5.18 -10.90
CA ALA A 102 20.41 4.08 -9.94
C ALA A 102 19.37 4.34 -8.85
N VAL A 103 19.24 5.59 -8.36
CA VAL A 103 18.20 5.96 -7.37
C VAL A 103 16.81 5.88 -7.97
N PHE A 104 16.63 6.27 -9.24
CA PHE A 104 15.36 6.07 -9.97
C PHE A 104 15.00 4.58 -10.02
N LYS A 105 15.94 3.72 -10.40
CA LYS A 105 15.72 2.28 -10.49
C LYS A 105 15.32 1.67 -9.15
N GLU A 106 16.00 2.04 -8.07
CA GLU A 106 15.70 1.55 -6.72
C GLU A 106 14.28 1.92 -6.27
N VAL A 107 13.89 3.20 -6.46
CA VAL A 107 12.56 3.68 -6.07
C VAL A 107 11.47 3.03 -6.91
N PHE A 108 11.66 2.95 -8.24
CA PHE A 108 10.69 2.29 -9.12
C PHE A 108 10.61 0.78 -8.86
N ASP A 109 11.73 0.13 -8.54
CA ASP A 109 11.75 -1.30 -8.23
C ASP A 109 10.92 -1.61 -6.97
N THR A 110 11.00 -0.75 -5.95
CA THR A 110 10.17 -0.91 -4.75
C THR A 110 8.73 -0.46 -4.98
N ASN A 111 8.52 0.78 -5.47
CA ASN A 111 7.21 1.45 -5.43
C ASN A 111 6.26 1.01 -6.56
N LEU A 112 6.80 0.49 -7.66
CA LEU A 112 6.03 0.02 -8.82
C LEU A 112 6.24 -1.47 -9.06
N PHE A 113 7.46 -1.89 -9.41
CA PHE A 113 7.69 -3.30 -9.77
C PHE A 113 7.46 -4.23 -8.57
N GLY A 114 7.75 -3.78 -7.36
CA GLY A 114 7.43 -4.51 -6.14
C GLY A 114 5.93 -4.76 -5.97
N VAL A 115 5.10 -3.75 -6.26
CA VAL A 115 3.63 -3.90 -6.26
C VAL A 115 3.18 -4.89 -7.33
N VAL A 116 3.72 -4.79 -8.55
CA VAL A 116 3.42 -5.73 -9.65
C VAL A 116 3.80 -7.16 -9.24
N ARG A 117 5.02 -7.36 -8.73
CA ARG A 117 5.56 -8.64 -8.29
C ARG A 117 4.69 -9.32 -7.24
N VAL A 118 4.34 -8.58 -6.18
CA VAL A 118 3.51 -9.09 -5.09
C VAL A 118 2.09 -9.38 -5.60
N THR A 119 1.49 -8.47 -6.35
CA THR A 119 0.13 -8.66 -6.88
C THR A 119 0.04 -9.90 -7.76
N GLN A 120 0.99 -10.10 -8.67
CA GLN A 120 1.04 -11.29 -9.53
C GLN A 120 1.25 -12.58 -8.74
N ALA A 121 2.17 -12.57 -7.76
CA ALA A 121 2.47 -13.75 -6.96
C ALA A 121 1.29 -14.22 -6.10
N PHE A 122 0.43 -13.30 -5.64
CA PHE A 122 -0.71 -13.62 -4.77
C PHE A 122 -2.06 -13.65 -5.49
N MET A 123 -2.09 -13.44 -6.81
CA MET A 123 -3.32 -13.36 -7.60
C MET A 123 -4.18 -14.63 -7.49
N ASP A 124 -3.57 -15.80 -7.48
CA ASP A 124 -4.26 -17.08 -7.38
C ASP A 124 -4.96 -17.29 -6.02
N LEU A 125 -4.47 -16.71 -4.92
CA LEU A 125 -5.14 -16.71 -3.62
C LEU A 125 -6.24 -15.64 -3.58
N LEU A 126 -6.01 -14.47 -4.18
CA LEU A 126 -7.00 -13.40 -4.25
C LEU A 126 -8.22 -13.82 -5.08
N GLN A 127 -8.01 -14.53 -6.18
CA GLN A 127 -9.09 -15.04 -7.06
C GLN A 127 -10.02 -16.04 -6.36
N LYS A 128 -9.58 -16.69 -5.27
CA LYS A 128 -10.41 -17.59 -4.48
C LYS A 128 -11.29 -16.88 -3.45
N SER A 129 -11.06 -15.59 -3.20
CA SER A 129 -11.91 -14.80 -2.34
C SER A 129 -13.22 -14.44 -3.05
N THR A 130 -14.32 -14.44 -2.31
CA THR A 130 -15.62 -13.95 -2.80
C THR A 130 -15.68 -12.41 -2.85
N GLN A 131 -14.76 -11.73 -2.17
CA GLN A 131 -14.70 -10.27 -2.10
C GLN A 131 -13.24 -9.79 -2.06
N PRO A 132 -12.44 -10.04 -3.10
CA PRO A 132 -11.03 -9.67 -3.10
C PRO A 132 -10.83 -8.16 -3.19
N ARG A 133 -9.91 -7.63 -2.39
CA ARG A 133 -9.57 -6.20 -2.31
C ARG A 133 -8.07 -5.99 -2.52
N ILE A 134 -7.72 -5.07 -3.41
CA ILE A 134 -6.34 -4.64 -3.62
C ILE A 134 -6.25 -3.14 -3.35
N VAL A 135 -5.45 -2.77 -2.36
CA VAL A 135 -5.15 -1.38 -2.01
C VAL A 135 -3.70 -1.10 -2.37
N ASN A 136 -3.49 -0.29 -3.38
CA ASN A 136 -2.17 0.21 -3.75
C ASN A 136 -1.94 1.56 -3.05
N VAL A 137 -1.03 1.60 -2.08
CA VAL A 137 -0.74 2.83 -1.33
C VAL A 137 0.05 3.78 -2.22
N THR A 138 -0.62 4.86 -2.61
CA THR A 138 -0.06 5.91 -3.47
C THR A 138 0.20 7.22 -2.68
N SER A 139 0.11 8.34 -3.33
CA SER A 139 0.29 9.69 -2.76
C SER A 139 -0.38 10.73 -3.65
N GLY A 140 -0.83 11.84 -3.07
CA GLY A 140 -1.22 13.04 -3.81
C GLY A 140 -0.14 13.51 -4.80
N LEU A 141 1.14 13.25 -4.48
CA LEU A 141 2.27 13.52 -5.38
C LEU A 141 2.30 12.63 -6.64
N GLY A 142 1.40 11.66 -6.77
CA GLY A 142 1.19 10.87 -7.99
C GLY A 142 0.19 11.49 -8.97
N SER A 143 -0.49 12.59 -8.62
CA SER A 143 -1.47 13.27 -9.47
C SER A 143 -0.82 14.22 -10.46
N LEU A 144 -0.98 13.97 -11.75
CA LEU A 144 -0.56 14.89 -12.79
C LEU A 144 -1.40 16.18 -12.79
N THR A 145 -2.68 16.06 -12.51
CA THR A 145 -3.61 17.20 -12.44
C THR A 145 -3.24 18.15 -11.32
N LEU A 146 -3.05 17.65 -10.10
CA LEU A 146 -2.68 18.47 -8.94
C LEU A 146 -1.30 19.14 -9.12
N HIS A 147 -0.34 18.44 -9.71
CA HIS A 147 0.97 19.02 -9.98
C HIS A 147 0.96 20.19 -10.98
N ASN A 148 -0.09 20.32 -11.79
CA ASN A 148 -0.27 21.44 -12.72
C ASN A 148 -1.17 22.56 -12.16
N ASP A 149 -1.73 22.41 -10.96
CA ASP A 149 -2.57 23.41 -10.31
C ASP A 149 -1.75 24.25 -9.30
N PRO A 150 -1.46 25.53 -9.61
CA PRO A 150 -0.70 26.41 -8.69
C PRO A 150 -1.42 26.68 -7.35
N THR A 151 -2.72 26.41 -7.25
CA THR A 151 -3.50 26.59 -6.03
C THR A 151 -3.45 25.40 -5.10
N TRP A 152 -2.94 24.26 -5.57
CA TRP A 152 -2.80 23.07 -4.74
C TRP A 152 -1.82 23.31 -3.58
N LYS A 153 -2.23 22.96 -2.37
CA LYS A 153 -1.45 23.19 -1.13
C LYS A 153 -0.03 22.61 -1.17
N TYR A 154 0.21 21.58 -1.97
CA TYR A 154 1.54 20.95 -2.14
C TYR A 154 2.19 21.26 -3.51
N TYR A 155 1.69 22.26 -4.25
CA TYR A 155 2.18 22.60 -5.59
C TYR A 155 3.70 22.75 -5.67
N ASN A 156 4.33 23.37 -4.66
CA ASN A 156 5.77 23.60 -4.60
C ASN A 156 6.59 22.35 -4.19
N PHE A 157 5.92 21.25 -3.82
CA PHE A 157 6.57 20.02 -3.41
C PHE A 157 6.75 19.08 -4.61
N LYS A 158 7.87 19.20 -5.32
CA LYS A 158 8.17 18.43 -6.55
C LYS A 158 9.20 17.33 -6.25
N ALA A 159 8.74 16.17 -5.79
CA ALA A 159 9.58 15.01 -5.53
C ALA A 159 9.99 14.34 -6.86
N ALA A 160 11.25 14.55 -7.28
CA ALA A 160 11.76 14.17 -8.60
C ALA A 160 11.58 12.70 -8.99
N ILE A 161 11.58 11.79 -8.02
CA ILE A 161 11.51 10.34 -8.25
C ILE A 161 10.22 9.76 -7.66
N TYR A 162 9.90 10.14 -6.42
CA TYR A 162 8.76 9.59 -5.71
C TYR A 162 7.44 9.87 -6.44
N GLY A 163 7.18 11.13 -6.80
CA GLY A 163 5.99 11.51 -7.57
C GLY A 163 5.81 10.66 -8.84
N PRO A 164 6.79 10.66 -9.77
CA PRO A 164 6.74 9.81 -10.96
C PRO A 164 6.51 8.32 -10.68
N SER A 165 7.09 7.76 -9.60
CA SER A 165 6.85 6.36 -9.23
C SER A 165 5.39 6.11 -8.81
N LYS A 166 4.77 7.07 -8.11
CA LYS A 166 3.36 6.99 -7.69
C LYS A 166 2.39 7.27 -8.84
N THR A 167 2.75 8.13 -9.78
CA THR A 167 1.99 8.30 -11.04
C THR A 167 1.98 6.99 -11.84
N ALA A 168 3.12 6.32 -11.96
CA ALA A 168 3.20 5.03 -12.63
C ALA A 168 2.37 3.95 -11.90
N LEU A 169 2.38 3.94 -10.56
CA LEU A 169 1.54 3.06 -9.74
C LEU A 169 0.04 3.35 -9.92
N ASN A 170 -0.33 4.63 -10.03
CA ASN A 170 -1.71 5.05 -10.31
C ASN A 170 -2.17 4.47 -11.66
N MET A 171 -1.37 4.59 -12.71
CA MET A 171 -1.70 4.01 -14.03
C MET A 171 -1.78 2.50 -13.98
N TYR A 172 -0.86 1.81 -13.30
CA TYR A 172 -0.94 0.36 -13.08
C TYR A 172 -2.25 -0.05 -12.40
N THR A 173 -2.69 0.74 -11.40
CA THR A 173 -3.95 0.48 -10.68
C THR A 173 -5.17 0.57 -11.59
N ILE A 174 -5.22 1.57 -12.49
CA ILE A 174 -6.29 1.71 -13.49
C ILE A 174 -6.34 0.49 -14.41
N VAL A 175 -5.18 0.09 -14.96
CA VAL A 175 -5.09 -1.05 -15.89
C VAL A 175 -5.51 -2.34 -15.20
N LEU A 176 -5.01 -2.61 -13.99
CA LEU A 176 -5.37 -3.79 -13.22
C LEU A 176 -6.87 -3.82 -12.88
N ALA A 177 -7.45 -2.68 -12.47
CA ALA A 177 -8.88 -2.58 -12.21
C ALA A 177 -9.72 -2.84 -13.47
N TYR A 178 -9.26 -2.36 -14.63
CA TYR A 178 -9.93 -2.62 -15.91
C TYR A 178 -9.87 -4.10 -16.31
N GLU A 179 -8.72 -4.75 -16.15
CA GLU A 179 -8.56 -6.20 -16.42
C GLU A 179 -9.50 -7.04 -15.54
N LEU A 180 -9.71 -6.61 -14.28
CA LEU A 180 -10.52 -7.33 -13.30
C LEU A 180 -11.98 -6.82 -13.21
N ARG A 181 -12.46 -5.95 -14.12
CA ARG A 181 -13.75 -5.26 -14.04
C ARG A 181 -14.97 -6.19 -14.01
N ASP A 182 -14.88 -7.36 -14.66
CA ASP A 182 -15.97 -8.35 -14.75
C ASP A 182 -15.89 -9.40 -13.63
N THR A 183 -15.19 -9.09 -12.55
CA THR A 183 -14.94 -9.95 -11.39
C THR A 183 -15.33 -9.24 -10.09
N PRO A 184 -15.41 -9.92 -8.94
CA PRO A 184 -15.70 -9.28 -7.65
C PRO A 184 -14.55 -8.42 -7.07
N PHE A 185 -13.45 -8.27 -7.76
CA PHE A 185 -12.33 -7.45 -7.32
C PHE A 185 -12.68 -5.98 -7.16
N LYS A 186 -12.15 -5.35 -6.10
CA LYS A 186 -12.04 -3.89 -5.97
C LYS A 186 -10.58 -3.53 -5.86
N VAL A 187 -10.08 -2.75 -6.82
CA VAL A 187 -8.68 -2.36 -6.94
C VAL A 187 -8.60 -0.85 -6.95
N ASN A 188 -7.96 -0.25 -5.95
CA ASN A 188 -7.89 1.21 -5.83
C ASN A 188 -6.48 1.69 -5.44
N ALA A 189 -6.13 2.89 -5.92
CA ALA A 189 -4.99 3.66 -5.46
C ALA A 189 -5.45 4.55 -4.29
N VAL A 190 -4.82 4.43 -3.13
CA VAL A 190 -5.21 5.14 -1.91
C VAL A 190 -4.05 5.98 -1.39
N ASP A 191 -4.27 7.28 -1.30
CA ASP A 191 -3.36 8.22 -0.65
C ASP A 191 -3.66 8.29 0.85
N PRO A 192 -2.71 7.93 1.72
CA PRO A 192 -2.89 8.02 3.17
C PRO A 192 -2.89 9.46 3.70
N GLY A 193 -2.55 10.45 2.85
CA GLY A 193 -2.34 11.84 3.21
C GLY A 193 -0.94 12.12 3.76
N TYR A 194 -0.65 13.41 4.00
CA TYR A 194 0.65 13.84 4.52
C TYR A 194 0.76 13.53 6.01
N THR A 195 1.29 12.38 6.32
CA THR A 195 1.30 11.74 7.66
C THR A 195 2.70 11.75 8.26
N ALA A 196 2.81 12.11 9.54
CA ALA A 196 4.07 12.09 10.31
C ALA A 196 4.55 10.65 10.51
N THR A 197 5.61 10.25 9.81
CA THR A 197 6.20 8.89 9.85
C THR A 197 7.71 8.96 9.68
N ASP A 198 8.42 7.85 9.92
CA ASP A 198 9.85 7.73 9.63
C ASP A 198 10.18 7.99 8.14
N PHE A 199 9.22 7.75 7.26
CA PHE A 199 9.37 7.95 5.81
C PHE A 199 9.72 9.41 5.45
N ASN A 200 9.22 10.37 6.23
CA ASN A 200 9.37 11.80 6.01
C ASN A 200 9.90 12.56 7.23
N GLN A 201 10.68 11.87 8.11
CA GLN A 201 11.27 12.44 9.32
C GLN A 201 10.21 13.04 10.26
N HIS A 202 9.04 12.39 10.36
CA HIS A 202 7.90 12.80 11.17
C HIS A 202 7.34 14.19 10.82
N SER A 203 7.53 14.64 9.58
CA SER A 203 6.88 15.83 9.05
C SER A 203 5.45 15.50 8.56
N GLY A 204 4.57 16.49 8.61
CA GLY A 204 3.18 16.34 8.21
C GLY A 204 2.19 16.46 9.38
N PRO A 205 0.96 16.94 9.11
CA PRO A 205 -0.05 17.16 10.14
C PRO A 205 -0.86 15.91 10.50
N GLY A 206 -0.89 14.91 9.61
CA GLY A 206 -1.72 13.71 9.77
C GLY A 206 -1.12 12.69 10.73
N THR A 207 -1.98 11.90 11.36
CA THR A 207 -1.60 10.79 12.25
C THR A 207 -1.56 9.47 11.50
N VAL A 208 -0.79 8.51 12.00
CA VAL A 208 -0.77 7.14 11.42
C VAL A 208 -2.11 6.44 11.56
N GLN A 209 -2.89 6.79 12.58
CA GLN A 209 -4.24 6.26 12.82
C GLN A 209 -5.22 6.67 11.72
N GLU A 210 -5.23 7.95 11.36
CA GLU A 210 -6.08 8.47 10.28
C GLU A 210 -5.65 7.91 8.92
N ALA A 211 -4.34 7.87 8.67
CA ALA A 211 -3.78 7.30 7.44
C ALA A 211 -4.16 5.82 7.27
N ALA A 212 -4.02 5.03 8.33
CA ALA A 212 -4.40 3.61 8.33
C ALA A 212 -5.91 3.42 8.15
N ALA A 213 -6.74 4.25 8.80
CA ALA A 213 -8.19 4.18 8.65
C ALA A 213 -8.64 4.35 7.19
N ARG A 214 -7.96 5.21 6.42
CA ARG A 214 -8.20 5.35 4.97
C ARG A 214 -7.87 4.05 4.23
N LEU A 215 -6.73 3.42 4.52
CA LEU A 215 -6.38 2.14 3.88
C LEU A 215 -7.36 1.03 4.25
N VAL A 216 -7.74 0.93 5.52
CA VAL A 216 -8.70 -0.05 6.04
C VAL A 216 -10.07 0.12 5.38
N LYS A 217 -10.57 1.35 5.24
CA LYS A 217 -11.82 1.66 4.54
C LYS A 217 -11.89 0.99 3.16
N TYR A 218 -10.80 1.07 2.37
CA TYR A 218 -10.76 0.51 1.03
C TYR A 218 -10.34 -0.97 0.98
N ALA A 219 -9.70 -1.49 2.02
CA ALA A 219 -9.43 -2.92 2.17
C ALA A 219 -10.66 -3.72 2.62
N THR A 220 -11.70 -3.04 3.11
CA THR A 220 -12.92 -3.66 3.66
C THR A 220 -14.20 -3.28 2.91
N LEU A 221 -14.07 -2.74 1.68
CA LEU A 221 -15.21 -2.31 0.86
C LEU A 221 -16.25 -3.41 0.67
N ASP A 222 -17.51 -3.01 0.63
CA ASP A 222 -18.60 -3.85 0.19
C ASP A 222 -18.57 -4.14 -1.33
N ALA A 223 -19.45 -5.00 -1.80
CA ALA A 223 -19.47 -5.45 -3.20
C ALA A 223 -19.77 -4.31 -4.19
N ASP A 224 -20.50 -3.29 -3.80
CA ASP A 224 -20.87 -2.10 -4.57
C ASP A 224 -19.88 -0.94 -4.44
N GLY A 225 -18.80 -1.11 -3.64
CA GLY A 225 -17.78 -0.10 -3.45
C GLY A 225 -16.99 0.23 -4.73
N PRO A 226 -16.25 1.36 -4.74
CA PRO A 226 -15.50 1.84 -5.90
C PRO A 226 -14.37 0.89 -6.31
N THR A 227 -14.05 0.90 -7.61
CA THR A 227 -12.88 0.25 -8.19
C THR A 227 -12.26 1.12 -9.27
N GLY A 228 -10.95 1.03 -9.48
CA GLY A 228 -10.22 1.84 -10.48
C GLY A 228 -10.18 3.33 -10.12
N LYS A 229 -10.19 3.67 -8.83
CA LYS A 229 -10.20 5.05 -8.34
C LYS A 229 -8.89 5.43 -7.67
N PHE A 230 -8.58 6.72 -7.77
CA PHE A 230 -7.56 7.37 -6.94
C PHE A 230 -8.26 8.09 -5.78
N LEU A 231 -8.00 7.66 -4.57
CA LEU A 231 -8.75 8.04 -3.39
C LEU A 231 -7.85 8.79 -2.41
N SER A 232 -8.25 9.99 -2.02
CA SER A 232 -7.51 10.88 -1.13
C SER A 232 -8.45 11.85 -0.43
N ASP A 233 -8.76 11.59 0.82
CA ASP A 233 -9.50 12.54 1.66
C ASP A 233 -8.69 13.82 1.94
N ASP A 234 -7.35 13.76 1.85
CA ASP A 234 -6.45 14.90 2.05
C ASP A 234 -6.52 15.92 0.90
N ASN A 235 -6.65 15.43 -0.34
CA ASN A 235 -6.72 16.28 -1.53
C ASN A 235 -8.17 16.59 -1.96
N SER A 236 -9.12 15.75 -1.61
CA SER A 236 -10.52 15.88 -1.99
C SER A 236 -11.45 15.46 -0.85
N PRO A 237 -11.51 16.26 0.23
CA PRO A 237 -12.25 15.89 1.45
C PRO A 237 -13.77 15.75 1.24
N GLU A 238 -14.32 16.42 0.22
CA GLU A 238 -15.77 16.38 -0.07
C GLU A 238 -16.17 15.09 -0.78
N THR A 239 -15.36 14.59 -1.69
CA THR A 239 -15.68 13.43 -2.54
C THR A 239 -14.88 12.18 -2.15
N GLY A 240 -13.73 12.35 -1.53
CA GLY A 240 -12.74 11.29 -1.31
C GLY A 240 -12.04 10.81 -2.59
N GLU A 241 -12.44 11.29 -3.78
CA GLU A 241 -11.83 10.92 -5.07
C GLU A 241 -10.93 12.05 -5.56
N SER A 242 -9.65 11.77 -5.68
CA SER A 242 -8.62 12.70 -6.16
C SER A 242 -8.49 12.63 -7.69
N PRO A 243 -8.19 13.73 -8.37
CA PRO A 243 -7.86 13.69 -9.79
C PRO A 243 -6.51 12.97 -10.01
N TRP A 244 -6.44 12.25 -11.14
CA TRP A 244 -5.23 11.54 -11.57
C TRP A 244 -4.07 12.46 -11.98
#